data_7fc2b58206c3dfc94d7d7d2fc3d26fc2
#
_entry.id   7fc2b58206c3dfc94d7d7d2fc3d26fc2
#
_cell.length_a   1.000
_cell.length_b   1.000
_cell.length_c   1.000
_cell.angle_alpha   90.00
_cell.angle_beta   90.00
_cell.angle_gamma   90.00
#
_symmetry.space_group_name_H-M   'P 1'
#
loop_
_entity.id
_entity.type
_entity.pdbx_description
1 polymer ?
#
loop_
_entity_poly.entity_id
_entity_poly.type
_entity_poly.pdbx_seq_one_letter_code
_entity_poly.pdbx_strand_id
1 'polypeptide(L)'
;IAVLGKSNGKPSIVISDPKKELYEKHARTLEKEGYKISVLDLREPYSSERWNPMNVLLRRIRLVKDLENNLQQKDGKYYGAGEVFLSYRDARTRMQELKDEIYENAQDLVYTLCPVQNRDQPTWEQGARNLIFGFVLAMCEDCIKGKIDESQLVLFNVYHNITKYCSEDTTA
;
A
#
# COMPACT_ATOMS: atom_id res chain seq x y z
N ILE A 1 -16.62 10.49 -4.90
CA ILE A 1 -16.88 9.45 -3.90
C ILE A 1 -16.68 8.12 -4.57
N ALA A 2 -15.84 7.27 -4.02
CA ALA A 2 -15.76 5.87 -4.39
C ALA A 2 -16.46 5.05 -3.30
N VAL A 3 -17.41 4.22 -3.69
CA VAL A 3 -18.12 3.32 -2.79
C VAL A 3 -17.64 1.91 -3.06
N LEU A 4 -17.05 1.28 -2.06
CA LEU A 4 -16.59 -0.10 -2.11
C LEU A 4 -17.58 -0.96 -1.32
N GLY A 5 -18.28 -1.87 -1.99
CA GLY A 5 -19.19 -2.80 -1.34
C GLY A 5 -18.63 -4.22 -1.35
N LYS A 6 -18.62 -4.90 -0.21
CA LYS A 6 -18.31 -6.32 -0.10
C LYS A 6 -19.44 -7.03 0.63
N SER A 7 -20.03 -8.05 0.01
CA SER A 7 -21.00 -8.92 0.66
C SER A 7 -20.69 -10.39 0.39
N ASN A 8 -21.10 -11.27 1.30
CA ASN A 8 -20.92 -12.72 1.11
C ASN A 8 -21.73 -13.20 -0.12
N GLY A 9 -21.01 -13.70 -1.14
CA GLY A 9 -21.59 -14.28 -2.35
C GLY A 9 -22.10 -13.29 -3.41
N LYS A 10 -21.95 -11.97 -3.18
CA LYS A 10 -22.30 -10.92 -4.16
C LYS A 10 -21.04 -10.22 -4.67
N PRO A 11 -21.03 -9.68 -5.90
CA PRO A 11 -19.86 -8.96 -6.44
C PRO A 11 -19.57 -7.69 -5.64
N SER A 12 -18.28 -7.37 -5.50
CA SER A 12 -17.87 -6.05 -4.99
C SER A 12 -18.16 -4.98 -6.03
N ILE A 13 -18.63 -3.81 -5.57
CA ILE A 13 -19.01 -2.70 -6.43
C ILE A 13 -18.11 -1.50 -6.09
N VAL A 14 -17.56 -0.86 -7.12
CA VAL A 14 -16.83 0.41 -7.00
C VAL A 14 -17.62 1.45 -7.80
N ILE A 15 -18.02 2.55 -7.15
CA ILE A 15 -18.82 3.59 -7.76
C ILE A 15 -18.08 4.92 -7.63
N SER A 16 -17.90 5.62 -8.76
CA SER A 16 -17.50 7.03 -8.77
C SER A 16 -18.76 7.89 -8.77
N ASP A 17 -18.95 8.66 -7.68
CA ASP A 17 -20.14 9.50 -7.48
C ASP A 17 -19.74 10.95 -7.15
N PRO A 18 -19.42 11.77 -8.18
CA PRO A 18 -18.93 13.14 -7.97
C PRO A 18 -19.92 14.07 -7.25
N LYS A 19 -21.22 13.76 -7.32
CA LYS A 19 -22.30 14.61 -6.78
C LYS A 19 -22.95 14.08 -5.50
N LYS A 20 -22.54 12.89 -5.01
CA LYS A 20 -23.19 12.17 -3.90
C LYS A 20 -24.61 11.65 -4.17
N GLU A 21 -25.14 11.87 -5.37
CA GLU A 21 -26.53 11.53 -5.71
C GLU A 21 -26.82 10.02 -5.60
N LEU A 22 -25.86 9.20 -6.06
CA LEU A 22 -25.99 7.74 -6.00
C LEU A 22 -25.88 7.23 -4.56
N TYR A 23 -24.95 7.78 -3.79
CA TYR A 23 -24.79 7.43 -2.38
C TYR A 23 -26.07 7.76 -1.59
N GLU A 24 -26.57 8.99 -1.68
CA GLU A 24 -27.76 9.43 -0.95
C GLU A 24 -29.00 8.60 -1.31
N LYS A 25 -29.12 8.23 -2.58
CA LYS A 25 -30.30 7.50 -3.08
C LYS A 25 -30.26 6.00 -2.79
N HIS A 26 -29.07 5.38 -2.84
CA HIS A 26 -28.95 3.93 -2.87
C HIS A 26 -28.20 3.30 -1.69
N ALA A 27 -27.48 4.07 -0.86
CA ALA A 27 -26.66 3.53 0.24
C ALA A 27 -27.50 2.64 1.17
N ARG A 28 -28.64 3.15 1.65
CA ARG A 28 -29.52 2.41 2.57
C ARG A 28 -30.08 1.11 1.96
N THR A 29 -30.31 1.10 0.65
CA THR A 29 -30.76 -0.09 -0.06
C THR A 29 -29.67 -1.14 -0.14
N LEU A 30 -28.46 -0.71 -0.49
CA LEU A 30 -27.29 -1.60 -0.54
C LEU A 30 -26.95 -2.17 0.84
N GLU A 31 -27.04 -1.38 1.91
CA GLU A 31 -26.84 -1.87 3.28
C GLU A 31 -27.87 -2.93 3.68
N LYS A 32 -29.16 -2.72 3.33
CA LYS A 32 -30.21 -3.72 3.55
C LYS A 32 -29.96 -5.00 2.76
N GLU A 33 -29.36 -4.89 1.59
CA GLU A 33 -28.93 -6.02 0.77
C GLU A 33 -27.66 -6.70 1.30
N GLY A 34 -27.11 -6.24 2.42
CA GLY A 34 -25.94 -6.83 3.08
C GLY A 34 -24.59 -6.35 2.55
N TYR A 35 -24.53 -5.25 1.82
CA TYR A 35 -23.28 -4.64 1.43
C TYR A 35 -22.70 -3.81 2.59
N LYS A 36 -21.41 -3.96 2.82
CA LYS A 36 -20.65 -3.00 3.64
C LYS A 36 -20.23 -1.85 2.73
N ILE A 37 -20.64 -0.65 3.05
CA ILE A 37 -20.35 0.55 2.26
C ILE A 37 -19.17 1.28 2.91
N SER A 38 -18.14 1.56 2.10
CA SER A 38 -17.00 2.39 2.44
C SER A 38 -16.99 3.62 1.55
N VAL A 39 -16.94 4.80 2.14
CA VAL A 39 -17.00 6.08 1.40
C VAL A 39 -15.68 6.81 1.49
N LEU A 40 -15.03 7.03 0.35
CA LEU A 40 -13.88 7.92 0.23
C LEU A 40 -14.36 9.26 -0.32
N ASP A 41 -14.44 10.27 0.54
CA ASP A 41 -14.85 11.62 0.17
C ASP A 41 -13.68 12.59 0.26
N LEU A 42 -13.16 13.01 -0.89
CA LEU A 42 -12.05 13.96 -0.97
C LEU A 42 -12.44 15.41 -0.69
N ARG A 43 -13.75 15.73 -0.68
CA ARG A 43 -14.25 17.07 -0.36
C ARG A 43 -14.45 17.25 1.15
N GLU A 44 -14.81 16.17 1.82
CA GLU A 44 -15.06 16.15 3.26
C GLU A 44 -14.16 15.09 3.93
N PRO A 45 -12.84 15.32 3.96
CA PRO A 45 -11.88 14.31 4.41
C PRO A 45 -12.07 13.90 5.89
N TYR A 46 -12.68 14.75 6.70
CA TYR A 46 -12.96 14.45 8.13
C TYR A 46 -14.10 13.46 8.33
N SER A 47 -15.06 13.40 7.41
CA SER A 47 -16.18 12.45 7.41
C SER A 47 -15.92 11.23 6.54
N SER A 48 -14.81 11.22 5.82
CA SER A 48 -14.42 10.16 4.90
C SER A 48 -13.71 9.01 5.61
N GLU A 49 -13.85 7.80 5.08
CA GLU A 49 -12.95 6.73 5.47
C GLU A 49 -11.50 7.05 5.06
N ARG A 50 -10.57 6.62 5.89
CA ARG A 50 -9.15 6.81 5.60
C ARG A 50 -8.67 5.75 4.64
N TRP A 51 -8.07 6.18 3.55
CA TRP A 51 -7.45 5.30 2.59
C TRP A 51 -5.97 5.66 2.41
N ASN A 52 -5.10 4.68 2.64
CA ASN A 52 -3.68 4.81 2.37
C ASN A 52 -3.32 3.87 1.21
N PRO A 53 -2.93 4.39 0.04
CA PRO A 53 -2.55 3.55 -1.10
C PRO A 53 -1.35 2.64 -0.80
N MET A 54 -0.51 2.99 0.18
CA MET A 54 0.61 2.16 0.60
C MET A 54 0.21 0.96 1.49
N ASN A 55 -1.09 0.79 1.81
CA ASN A 55 -1.56 -0.37 2.58
C ASN A 55 -1.28 -1.72 1.88
N VAL A 56 -1.18 -1.73 0.56
CA VAL A 56 -0.80 -2.93 -0.18
C VAL A 56 0.62 -3.40 0.22
N LEU A 57 1.53 -2.45 0.42
CA LEU A 57 2.90 -2.69 0.87
C LEU A 57 2.93 -3.09 2.35
N LEU A 58 2.19 -2.35 3.20
CA LEU A 58 2.12 -2.62 4.64
C LEU A 58 1.70 -4.06 4.97
N ARG A 59 0.77 -4.63 4.20
CA ARG A 59 0.36 -6.02 4.39
C ARG A 59 1.53 -6.99 4.23
N ARG A 60 2.39 -6.81 3.22
CA ARG A 60 3.57 -7.65 2.97
C ARG A 60 4.66 -7.39 4.00
N ILE A 61 4.88 -6.12 4.34
CA ILE A 61 5.84 -5.71 5.37
C ILE A 61 5.54 -6.40 6.70
N ARG A 62 4.27 -6.46 7.12
CA ARG A 62 3.86 -7.16 8.34
C ARG A 62 4.20 -8.64 8.31
N LEU A 63 3.97 -9.31 7.18
CA LEU A 63 4.31 -10.73 7.02
C LEU A 63 5.83 -10.95 7.06
N VAL A 64 6.62 -10.08 6.41
CA VAL A 64 8.09 -10.13 6.48
C VAL A 64 8.57 -9.94 7.91
N LYS A 65 8.07 -8.92 8.62
CA LYS A 65 8.41 -8.66 10.03
C LYS A 65 8.05 -9.84 10.93
N ASP A 66 6.91 -10.48 10.68
CA ASP A 66 6.50 -11.65 11.46
C ASP A 66 7.43 -12.84 11.22
N LEU A 67 7.81 -13.10 9.97
CA LEU A 67 8.79 -14.14 9.65
C LEU A 67 10.19 -13.83 10.18
N GLU A 68 10.60 -12.57 10.23
CA GLU A 68 11.92 -12.18 10.78
C GLU A 68 11.98 -12.28 12.31
N ASN A 69 10.90 -11.91 13.01
CA ASN A 69 10.93 -11.71 14.47
C ASN A 69 10.19 -12.79 15.25
N ASN A 70 9.20 -13.47 14.67
CA ASN A 70 8.29 -14.35 15.38
C ASN A 70 8.31 -15.79 14.84
N LEU A 71 9.26 -16.14 13.96
CA LEU A 71 9.37 -17.51 13.45
C LEU A 71 9.66 -18.48 14.59
N GLN A 72 8.75 -19.43 14.81
CA GLN A 72 8.86 -20.42 15.89
C GLN A 72 9.09 -21.81 15.32
N GLN A 73 9.96 -22.60 15.96
CA GLN A 73 10.15 -23.99 15.63
C GLN A 73 9.40 -24.87 16.64
N LYS A 74 8.56 -25.77 16.12
CA LYS A 74 7.85 -26.76 16.93
C LYS A 74 7.68 -28.06 16.11
N ASP A 75 7.91 -29.20 16.75
CA ASP A 75 7.75 -30.55 16.16
C ASP A 75 8.48 -30.72 14.81
N GLY A 76 9.68 -30.12 14.68
CA GLY A 76 10.49 -30.17 13.47
C GLY A 76 10.00 -29.29 12.32
N LYS A 77 8.96 -28.46 12.53
CA LYS A 77 8.41 -27.51 11.57
C LYS A 77 8.59 -26.07 12.05
N TYR A 78 8.46 -25.12 11.13
CA TYR A 78 8.54 -23.68 11.42
C TYR A 78 7.18 -23.02 11.20
N TYR A 79 6.80 -22.10 12.07
CA TYR A 79 5.51 -21.41 12.10
C TYR A 79 5.75 -19.91 12.11
N GLY A 80 5.18 -19.18 11.18
CA GLY A 80 5.26 -17.71 11.11
C GLY A 80 4.38 -17.17 9.99
N ALA A 81 3.97 -15.91 10.09
CA ALA A 81 3.10 -15.22 9.12
C ALA A 81 1.78 -15.96 8.81
N GLY A 82 1.28 -16.79 9.75
CA GLY A 82 0.10 -17.63 9.55
C GLY A 82 0.35 -18.87 8.67
N GLU A 83 1.58 -19.15 8.31
CA GLU A 83 2.00 -20.27 7.45
C GLU A 83 2.83 -21.29 8.24
N VAL A 84 2.93 -22.53 7.70
CA VAL A 84 3.73 -23.63 8.25
C VAL A 84 4.75 -24.05 7.20
N PHE A 85 6.03 -24.10 7.61
CA PHE A 85 7.14 -24.44 6.74
C PHE A 85 7.80 -25.74 7.20
N LEU A 86 8.21 -26.58 6.26
CA LEU A 86 8.88 -27.85 6.56
C LEU A 86 10.35 -27.66 6.96
N SER A 87 10.96 -26.55 6.53
CA SER A 87 12.33 -26.20 6.87
C SER A 87 12.50 -24.70 7.08
N TYR A 88 13.59 -24.31 7.77
CA TYR A 88 14.00 -22.91 7.88
C TYR A 88 14.27 -22.28 6.50
N ARG A 89 14.77 -23.08 5.56
CA ARG A 89 15.02 -22.63 4.19
C ARG A 89 13.72 -22.21 3.48
N ASP A 90 12.64 -22.97 3.67
CA ASP A 90 11.34 -22.65 3.06
C ASP A 90 10.79 -21.33 3.62
N ALA A 91 10.88 -21.12 4.93
CA ALA A 91 10.50 -19.86 5.56
C ALA A 91 11.32 -18.67 5.02
N ARG A 92 12.63 -18.85 4.82
CA ARG A 92 13.47 -17.82 4.21
C ARG A 92 13.14 -17.56 2.73
N THR A 93 12.83 -18.61 1.97
CA THR A 93 12.37 -18.46 0.58
C THR A 93 11.08 -17.66 0.54
N ARG A 94 10.11 -17.98 1.41
CA ARG A 94 8.86 -17.24 1.50
C ARG A 94 9.06 -15.77 1.89
N MET A 95 9.98 -15.51 2.79
CA MET A 95 10.33 -14.13 3.16
C MET A 95 10.92 -13.35 1.98
N GLN A 96 11.76 -13.99 1.15
CA GLN A 96 12.29 -13.36 -0.06
C GLN A 96 11.18 -13.08 -1.08
N GLU A 97 10.30 -14.03 -1.32
CA GLU A 97 9.12 -13.84 -2.20
C GLU A 97 8.28 -12.63 -1.74
N LEU A 98 8.04 -12.49 -0.43
CA LEU A 98 7.31 -11.33 0.10
C LEU A 98 8.05 -10.01 -0.12
N LYS A 99 9.39 -10.01 -0.05
CA LYS A 99 10.21 -8.82 -0.38
C LYS A 99 10.12 -8.48 -1.87
N ASP A 100 10.11 -9.49 -2.73
CA ASP A 100 9.93 -9.31 -4.17
C ASP A 100 8.50 -8.79 -4.48
N GLU A 101 7.47 -9.30 -3.81
CA GLU A 101 6.10 -8.77 -3.88
C GLU A 101 6.02 -7.30 -3.42
N ILE A 102 6.79 -6.88 -2.41
CA ILE A 102 6.87 -5.48 -1.97
C ILE A 102 7.44 -4.62 -3.10
N TYR A 103 8.53 -5.07 -3.74
CA TYR A 103 9.15 -4.37 -4.85
C TYR A 103 8.16 -4.19 -6.02
N GLU A 104 7.51 -5.27 -6.47
CA GLU A 104 6.54 -5.25 -7.56
C GLU A 104 5.34 -4.34 -7.25
N ASN A 105 4.75 -4.47 -6.06
CA ASN A 105 3.62 -3.63 -5.65
C ASN A 105 4.02 -2.14 -5.53
N ALA A 106 5.24 -1.84 -5.08
CA ALA A 106 5.75 -0.47 -5.01
C ALA A 106 5.94 0.10 -6.43
N GLN A 107 6.45 -0.71 -7.36
CA GLN A 107 6.58 -0.32 -8.76
C GLN A 107 5.23 -0.02 -9.38
N ASP A 108 4.26 -0.92 -9.24
CA ASP A 108 2.91 -0.75 -9.78
C ASP A 108 2.22 0.48 -9.20
N LEU A 109 2.34 0.71 -7.89
CA LEU A 109 1.80 1.89 -7.23
C LEU A 109 2.39 3.17 -7.81
N VAL A 110 3.70 3.26 -7.88
CA VAL A 110 4.38 4.48 -8.36
C VAL A 110 4.13 4.70 -9.84
N TYR A 111 4.09 3.66 -10.65
CA TYR A 111 3.83 3.77 -12.08
C TYR A 111 2.39 4.17 -12.38
N THR A 112 1.46 3.78 -11.52
CA THR A 112 0.06 4.22 -11.59
C THR A 112 -0.11 5.68 -11.18
N LEU A 113 0.60 6.13 -10.14
CA LEU A 113 0.51 7.50 -9.63
C LEU A 113 1.27 8.50 -10.51
N CYS A 114 2.35 8.07 -11.16
CA CYS A 114 3.26 8.90 -11.95
C CYS A 114 3.40 8.35 -13.39
N PRO A 115 2.32 8.35 -14.20
CA PRO A 115 2.39 7.88 -15.56
C PRO A 115 3.27 8.80 -16.41
N VAL A 116 4.07 8.23 -17.30
CA VAL A 116 4.81 9.01 -18.32
C VAL A 116 3.84 9.45 -19.40
N GLN A 117 3.64 10.75 -19.53
CA GLN A 117 2.70 11.35 -20.48
C GLN A 117 3.41 11.93 -21.71
N ASN A 118 4.60 12.51 -21.52
CA ASN A 118 5.38 13.08 -22.60
C ASN A 118 6.20 11.99 -23.31
N ARG A 119 5.74 11.58 -24.49
CA ARG A 119 6.42 10.56 -25.29
C ARG A 119 7.69 11.08 -26.00
N ASP A 120 7.77 12.38 -26.24
CA ASP A 120 8.89 12.98 -26.98
C ASP A 120 10.10 13.23 -26.06
N GLN A 121 9.86 13.50 -24.77
CA GLN A 121 10.91 13.70 -23.77
C GLN A 121 10.59 12.97 -22.45
N PRO A 122 10.60 11.63 -22.46
CA PRO A 122 10.19 10.84 -21.29
C PRO A 122 11.22 10.85 -20.15
N THR A 123 12.44 11.33 -20.41
CA THR A 123 13.58 11.20 -19.48
C THR A 123 13.33 11.83 -18.11
N TRP A 124 12.73 13.04 -18.11
CA TRP A 124 12.45 13.75 -16.85
C TRP A 124 11.36 13.08 -16.04
N GLU A 125 10.27 12.65 -16.68
CA GLU A 125 9.18 11.96 -16.00
C GLU A 125 9.61 10.58 -15.51
N GLN A 126 10.43 9.86 -16.28
CA GLN A 126 11.03 8.60 -15.85
C GLN A 126 11.99 8.80 -14.67
N GLY A 127 12.82 9.85 -14.70
CA GLY A 127 13.72 10.20 -13.62
C GLY A 127 12.96 10.51 -12.33
N ALA A 128 11.93 11.34 -12.39
CA ALA A 128 11.08 11.66 -11.25
C ALA A 128 10.38 10.42 -10.69
N ARG A 129 9.81 9.58 -11.56
CA ARG A 129 9.19 8.32 -11.17
C ARG A 129 10.16 7.36 -10.46
N ASN A 130 11.38 7.21 -11.01
CA ASN A 130 12.40 6.37 -10.41
C ASN A 130 12.87 6.89 -9.06
N LEU A 131 12.94 8.23 -8.89
CA LEU A 131 13.25 8.86 -7.61
C LEU A 131 12.17 8.54 -6.57
N ILE A 132 10.89 8.75 -6.92
CA ILE A 132 9.76 8.43 -6.03
C ILE A 132 9.78 6.95 -5.66
N PHE A 133 10.00 6.06 -6.63
CA PHE A 133 10.08 4.63 -6.42
C PHE A 133 11.22 4.26 -5.44
N GLY A 134 12.40 4.86 -5.59
CA GLY A 134 13.53 4.66 -4.68
C GLY A 134 13.19 5.07 -3.24
N PHE A 135 12.53 6.22 -3.04
CA PHE A 135 12.08 6.66 -1.71
C PHE A 135 11.01 5.74 -1.11
N VAL A 136 10.06 5.27 -1.91
CA VAL A 136 9.05 4.30 -1.46
C VAL A 136 9.72 3.03 -0.96
N LEU A 137 10.67 2.48 -1.71
CA LEU A 137 11.40 1.26 -1.31
C LEU A 137 12.25 1.49 -0.05
N ALA A 138 12.95 2.62 0.04
CA ALA A 138 13.75 2.96 1.22
C ALA A 138 12.87 3.04 2.47
N MET A 139 11.69 3.66 2.37
CA MET A 139 10.74 3.72 3.48
C MET A 139 10.17 2.34 3.84
N CYS A 140 9.91 1.46 2.85
CA CYS A 140 9.51 0.08 3.12
C CYS A 140 10.60 -0.68 3.88
N GLU A 141 11.84 -0.53 3.46
CA GLU A 141 12.99 -1.17 4.13
C GLU A 141 13.18 -0.65 5.57
N ASP A 142 13.07 0.67 5.77
CA ASP A 142 13.16 1.28 7.10
C ASP A 142 12.00 0.84 8.01
N CYS A 143 10.81 0.65 7.44
CA CYS A 143 9.67 0.09 8.16
C CYS A 143 9.91 -1.37 8.56
N ILE A 144 10.45 -2.21 7.67
CA ILE A 144 10.81 -3.60 7.98
C ILE A 144 11.85 -3.63 9.10
N LYS A 145 12.89 -2.80 9.03
CA LYS A 145 13.95 -2.68 10.04
C LYS A 145 13.50 -2.01 11.35
N GLY A 146 12.26 -1.56 11.44
CA GLY A 146 11.72 -0.87 12.62
C GLY A 146 12.29 0.53 12.87
N LYS A 147 12.91 1.16 11.88
CA LYS A 147 13.42 2.54 11.97
C LYS A 147 12.31 3.57 11.86
N ILE A 148 11.24 3.25 11.14
CA ILE A 148 10.01 4.04 11.07
C ILE A 148 8.81 3.18 11.46
N ASP A 149 7.79 3.84 12.01
CA ASP A 149 6.52 3.21 12.34
C ASP A 149 5.66 3.00 11.08
N GLU A 150 4.78 2.00 11.11
CA GLU A 150 3.86 1.72 10.00
C GLU A 150 2.95 2.89 9.64
N SER A 151 2.58 3.72 10.62
CA SER A 151 1.77 4.93 10.42
C SER A 151 2.51 6.00 9.60
N GLN A 152 3.83 5.93 9.54
CA GLN A 152 4.67 6.84 8.77
C GLN A 152 4.78 6.42 7.30
N LEU A 153 4.40 5.19 6.94
CA LEU A 153 4.41 4.71 5.56
C LEU A 153 3.18 5.24 4.80
N VAL A 154 3.25 6.51 4.43
CA VAL A 154 2.21 7.27 3.70
C VAL A 154 2.85 8.12 2.60
N LEU A 155 2.11 8.38 1.51
CA LEU A 155 2.62 9.16 0.36
C LEU A 155 3.07 10.57 0.77
N PHE A 156 2.42 11.18 1.76
CA PHE A 156 2.84 12.49 2.27
C PHE A 156 4.29 12.48 2.77
N ASN A 157 4.69 11.44 3.50
CA ASN A 157 6.06 11.31 4.01
C ASN A 157 7.05 10.97 2.89
N VAL A 158 6.64 10.27 1.84
CA VAL A 158 7.47 10.11 0.62
C VAL A 158 7.80 11.47 0.03
N TYR A 159 6.77 12.32 -0.20
CA TYR A 159 6.95 13.68 -0.70
C TYR A 159 7.84 14.52 0.23
N HIS A 160 7.58 14.49 1.55
CA HIS A 160 8.35 15.24 2.53
C HIS A 160 9.84 14.84 2.51
N ASN A 161 10.15 13.54 2.45
CA ASN A 161 11.52 13.06 2.38
C ASN A 161 12.20 13.49 1.08
N ILE A 162 11.54 13.39 -0.07
CA ILE A 162 12.08 13.86 -1.34
C ILE A 162 12.44 15.35 -1.25
N THR A 163 11.51 16.19 -0.79
CA THR A 163 11.75 17.64 -0.68
C THR A 163 12.88 17.94 0.27
N LYS A 164 12.95 17.29 1.41
CA LYS A 164 14.02 17.47 2.39
C LYS A 164 15.39 17.12 1.79
N TYR A 165 15.54 15.93 1.26
CA TYR A 165 16.85 15.46 0.76
C TYR A 165 17.28 16.10 -0.56
N CYS A 166 16.34 16.56 -1.40
CA CYS A 166 16.66 17.27 -2.63
C CYS A 166 16.86 18.77 -2.44
N SER A 167 16.47 19.36 -1.31
CA SER A 167 16.66 20.80 -1.02
C SER A 167 17.92 21.10 -0.20
N GLU A 168 18.49 20.14 0.50
CA GLU A 168 19.68 20.33 1.34
C GLU A 168 20.98 20.51 0.53
N ASP A 169 21.02 20.15 -0.75
CA ASP A 169 22.21 20.26 -1.62
C ASP A 169 22.36 21.64 -2.31
N THR A 170 21.57 22.65 -1.96
CA THR A 170 21.68 23.99 -2.55
C THR A 170 22.50 24.99 -1.70
N THR A 171 23.14 24.52 -0.64
CA THR A 171 23.95 25.38 0.28
C THR A 171 25.34 24.80 0.55
N ALA A 172 26.02 24.31 -0.50
CA ALA A 172 27.46 24.01 -0.46
C ALA A 172 28.25 24.94 -1.37
#